data_f0214d3b5a1bbc6951b0bece71962d00
#
_entry.id   f0214d3b5a1bbc6951b0bece71962d00
#
_cell.length_a   1.000
_cell.length_b   1.000
_cell.length_c   1.000
_cell.angle_alpha   90.00
_cell.angle_beta   90.00
_cell.angle_gamma   90.00
#
_symmetry.space_group_name_H-M   'P 1'
#
loop_
_entity.id
_entity.type
_entity.pdbx_description
1 polymer ?
#
loop_
_entity_poly.entity_id
_entity_poly.type
_entity_poly.pdbx_seq_one_letter_code
_entity_poly.pdbx_strand_id
1 'polypeptide(L)'
;MKKSPILLFLLFPLILFGQKKNIDKNLLAVEGYDLVSYFTQDNPQQGKEAFLVIWKGARYLFASEENKAIFKKNPDKYLPAYGGWCAYAMVRGKQVDINPKAYHIQQGQLHLFYKTNWVDTQAKWIKDEVTNKTKTDQVWAKKLV
;
A
#
# COMPACT_ATOMS: atom_id res chain seq x y z
N MET A 1 58.90 10.00 -6.62
CA MET A 1 57.55 10.46 -6.88
C MET A 1 56.61 9.27 -6.74
N LYS A 2 55.93 9.17 -5.60
CA LYS A 2 54.95 8.09 -5.36
C LYS A 2 53.60 8.49 -6.00
N LYS A 3 53.18 7.75 -7.02
CA LYS A 3 51.84 7.91 -7.64
C LYS A 3 50.83 7.27 -6.74
N SER A 4 49.96 8.06 -6.09
CA SER A 4 48.79 7.56 -5.38
C SER A 4 47.76 7.04 -6.38
N PRO A 5 47.16 5.85 -6.18
CA PRO A 5 46.08 5.40 -7.02
C PRO A 5 44.82 6.22 -6.69
N ILE A 6 44.27 6.87 -7.69
CA ILE A 6 42.96 7.50 -7.62
C ILE A 6 41.93 6.37 -7.57
N LEU A 7 41.34 6.15 -6.40
CA LEU A 7 40.23 5.21 -6.21
C LEU A 7 38.98 5.85 -6.80
N LEU A 8 38.67 5.46 -8.04
CA LEU A 8 37.45 5.89 -8.72
C LEU A 8 36.25 5.18 -8.06
N PHE A 9 35.58 5.88 -7.13
CA PHE A 9 34.31 5.43 -6.61
C PHE A 9 33.28 5.49 -7.75
N LEU A 10 33.02 4.35 -8.39
CA LEU A 10 31.85 4.17 -9.24
C LEU A 10 30.60 4.25 -8.36
N LEU A 11 30.00 5.43 -8.28
CA LEU A 11 28.63 5.62 -7.79
C LEU A 11 27.70 4.87 -8.74
N PHE A 12 27.45 3.60 -8.46
CA PHE A 12 26.34 2.89 -9.05
C PHE A 12 25.05 3.59 -8.58
N PRO A 13 24.24 4.15 -9.48
CA PRO A 13 22.93 4.62 -9.08
C PRO A 13 22.17 3.41 -8.57
N LEU A 14 21.86 3.38 -7.28
CA LEU A 14 20.86 2.48 -6.72
C LEU A 14 19.54 2.88 -7.39
N ILE A 15 19.21 2.23 -8.51
CA ILE A 15 17.87 2.30 -9.07
C ILE A 15 17.00 1.51 -8.08
N LEU A 16 16.47 2.22 -7.10
CA LEU A 16 15.35 1.75 -6.31
C LEU A 16 14.18 1.56 -7.29
N PHE A 17 14.04 0.35 -7.80
CA PHE A 17 12.77 -0.10 -8.39
C PHE A 17 11.77 -0.17 -7.24
N GLY A 18 11.33 1.02 -6.78
CA GLY A 18 10.22 1.13 -5.84
C GLY A 18 9.01 0.48 -6.47
N GLN A 19 8.40 -0.48 -5.78
CA GLN A 19 7.12 -1.03 -6.19
C GLN A 19 6.17 0.12 -6.47
N LYS A 20 5.52 0.09 -7.64
CA LYS A 20 4.56 1.12 -8.03
C LYS A 20 3.35 1.05 -7.09
N LYS A 21 3.20 2.06 -6.26
CA LYS A 21 2.04 2.21 -5.39
C LYS A 21 0.80 2.59 -6.19
N ASN A 22 -0.36 2.18 -5.71
CA ASN A 22 -1.64 2.66 -6.21
C ASN A 22 -1.90 4.08 -5.66
N ILE A 23 -1.50 5.06 -6.41
CA ILE A 23 -1.65 6.49 -6.13
C ILE A 23 -2.18 7.20 -7.37
N ASP A 24 -2.97 8.24 -7.16
CA ASP A 24 -3.48 9.06 -8.25
C ASP A 24 -2.39 10.03 -8.81
N LYS A 25 -2.78 10.86 -9.78
CA LYS A 25 -1.90 11.87 -10.36
C LYS A 25 -1.37 12.92 -9.37
N ASN A 26 -2.04 13.08 -8.22
CA ASN A 26 -1.66 13.98 -7.13
C ASN A 26 -0.91 13.25 -6.02
N LEU A 27 -0.46 12.01 -6.27
CA LEU A 27 0.21 11.12 -5.33
C LEU A 27 -0.67 10.68 -4.15
N LEU A 28 -2.00 10.85 -4.24
CA LEU A 28 -2.94 10.49 -3.19
C LEU A 28 -3.17 8.98 -3.18
N ALA A 29 -2.95 8.37 -2.02
CA ALA A 29 -3.16 6.94 -1.79
C ALA A 29 -4.57 6.66 -1.27
N VAL A 30 -5.11 5.48 -1.62
CA VAL A 30 -6.37 4.92 -1.12
C VAL A 30 -7.54 5.92 -1.24
N GLU A 31 -7.55 6.70 -2.33
CA GLU A 31 -8.57 7.74 -2.59
C GLU A 31 -8.79 8.71 -1.41
N GLY A 32 -7.76 8.91 -0.57
CA GLY A 32 -7.80 9.80 0.59
C GLY A 32 -8.51 9.23 1.82
N TYR A 33 -8.82 7.95 1.86
CA TYR A 33 -9.35 7.31 3.07
C TYR A 33 -8.28 7.15 4.14
N ASP A 34 -8.68 7.36 5.39
CA ASP A 34 -7.86 7.28 6.58
C ASP A 34 -7.46 5.83 6.89
N LEU A 35 -6.16 5.51 6.74
CA LEU A 35 -5.65 4.17 6.94
C LEU A 35 -5.83 3.63 8.36
N VAL A 36 -5.79 4.49 9.39
CA VAL A 36 -6.01 4.09 10.78
C VAL A 36 -7.45 3.67 11.00
N SER A 37 -8.39 4.34 10.34
CA SER A 37 -9.81 4.07 10.50
C SER A 37 -10.21 2.64 10.09
N TYR A 38 -9.51 2.02 9.16
CA TYR A 38 -9.75 0.61 8.78
C TYR A 38 -9.56 -0.37 9.95
N PHE A 39 -8.76 0.00 10.94
CA PHE A 39 -8.43 -0.84 12.09
C PHE A 39 -9.20 -0.46 13.35
N THR A 40 -9.77 0.73 13.40
CA THR A 40 -10.33 1.31 14.64
C THR A 40 -11.82 1.64 14.53
N GLN A 41 -12.38 1.61 13.33
CA GLN A 41 -13.78 1.95 13.07
C GLN A 41 -14.49 0.79 12.34
N ASP A 42 -15.82 0.72 12.44
CA ASP A 42 -16.61 -0.27 11.71
C ASP A 42 -16.59 -0.05 10.19
N ASN A 43 -16.40 1.21 9.79
CA ASN A 43 -16.28 1.60 8.39
C ASN A 43 -15.11 2.56 8.21
N PRO A 44 -14.37 2.47 7.08
CA PRO A 44 -13.28 3.38 6.80
C PRO A 44 -13.80 4.81 6.64
N GLN A 45 -13.07 5.77 7.18
CA GLN A 45 -13.41 7.18 7.20
C GLN A 45 -12.67 7.93 6.10
N GLN A 46 -13.34 8.91 5.48
CA GLN A 46 -12.69 9.84 4.56
C GLN A 46 -11.73 10.75 5.35
N GLY A 47 -10.50 10.86 4.88
CA GLY A 47 -9.52 11.80 5.41
C GLY A 47 -9.77 13.24 4.96
N LYS A 48 -9.06 14.19 5.58
CA LYS A 48 -9.12 15.62 5.31
C LYS A 48 -7.72 16.15 4.98
N GLU A 49 -7.62 17.10 4.07
CA GLU A 49 -6.36 17.76 3.71
C GLU A 49 -5.65 18.41 4.91
N ALA A 50 -6.42 18.88 5.91
CA ALA A 50 -5.86 19.42 7.14
C ALA A 50 -4.99 18.41 7.93
N PHE A 51 -5.21 17.12 7.72
CA PHE A 51 -4.50 16.04 8.41
C PHE A 51 -3.67 15.19 7.44
N LEU A 52 -2.98 15.86 6.51
CA LEU A 52 -2.09 15.25 5.53
C LEU A 52 -0.80 14.71 6.17
N VAL A 53 -0.36 13.54 5.71
CA VAL A 53 1.02 13.03 5.88
C VAL A 53 1.59 12.63 4.53
N ILE A 54 2.83 13.03 4.25
CA ILE A 54 3.60 12.53 3.12
C ILE A 54 4.52 11.42 3.65
N TRP A 55 4.39 10.22 3.11
CA TRP A 55 5.20 9.07 3.50
C TRP A 55 5.67 8.27 2.29
N LYS A 56 6.97 8.07 2.18
CA LYS A 56 7.59 7.29 1.07
C LYS A 56 7.04 7.68 -0.31
N GLY A 57 6.88 8.98 -0.57
CA GLY A 57 6.46 9.51 -1.87
C GLY A 57 4.95 9.42 -2.16
N ALA A 58 4.11 9.13 -1.16
CA ALA A 58 2.66 9.16 -1.29
C ALA A 58 2.03 10.08 -0.24
N ARG A 59 0.86 10.61 -0.57
CA ARG A 59 0.03 11.45 0.29
C ARG A 59 -1.05 10.60 0.95
N TYR A 60 -1.14 10.69 2.26
CA TYR A 60 -2.14 10.00 3.08
C TYR A 60 -2.94 11.04 3.86
N LEU A 61 -4.26 10.93 3.81
CA LEU A 61 -5.16 11.82 4.55
C LEU A 61 -5.75 11.07 5.75
N PHE A 62 -5.93 11.78 6.85
CA PHE A 62 -6.51 11.23 8.06
C PHE A 62 -7.78 12.00 8.45
N ALA A 63 -8.69 11.35 9.17
CA ALA A 63 -9.96 11.94 9.59
C ALA A 63 -9.79 12.87 10.79
N SER A 64 -8.69 12.71 11.55
CA SER A 64 -8.40 13.47 12.76
C SER A 64 -6.89 13.64 12.97
N GLU A 65 -6.52 14.61 13.80
CA GLU A 65 -5.14 14.77 14.26
C GLU A 65 -4.65 13.56 15.06
N GLU A 66 -5.55 12.92 15.80
CA GLU A 66 -5.25 11.71 16.57
C GLU A 66 -4.83 10.56 15.63
N ASN A 67 -5.63 10.26 14.60
CA ASN A 67 -5.32 9.20 13.63
C ASN A 67 -4.03 9.51 12.86
N LYS A 68 -3.81 10.76 12.49
CA LYS A 68 -2.56 11.23 11.90
C LYS A 68 -1.36 10.92 12.80
N ALA A 69 -1.46 11.23 14.10
CA ALA A 69 -0.40 10.97 15.08
C ALA A 69 -0.16 9.45 15.26
N ILE A 70 -1.22 8.65 15.30
CA ILE A 70 -1.15 7.19 15.38
C ILE A 70 -0.40 6.62 14.18
N PHE A 71 -0.74 7.04 12.96
CA PHE A 71 -0.05 6.63 11.74
C PHE A 71 1.43 6.99 11.78
N LYS A 72 1.78 8.21 12.17
CA LYS A 72 3.18 8.68 12.21
C LYS A 72 4.06 7.88 13.15
N LYS A 73 3.51 7.30 14.22
CA LYS A 73 4.27 6.46 15.16
C LYS A 73 4.67 5.12 14.55
N ASN A 74 3.86 4.53 13.70
CA ASN A 74 4.15 3.24 13.06
C ASN A 74 3.44 3.15 11.69
N PRO A 75 3.94 3.88 10.67
CA PRO A 75 3.28 3.91 9.36
C PRO A 75 3.12 2.54 8.72
N ASP A 76 4.15 1.70 8.80
CA ASP A 76 4.17 0.39 8.12
C ASP A 76 3.07 -0.55 8.62
N LYS A 77 2.59 -0.38 9.86
CA LYS A 77 1.46 -1.14 10.40
C LYS A 77 0.15 -0.89 9.64
N TYR A 78 -0.05 0.34 9.16
CA TYR A 78 -1.31 0.79 8.58
C TYR A 78 -1.30 0.80 7.04
N LEU A 79 -0.13 0.71 6.42
CA LEU A 79 -0.03 0.67 4.97
C LEU A 79 -0.74 -0.56 4.39
N PRO A 80 -1.48 -0.41 3.29
CA PRO A 80 -2.12 -1.55 2.66
C PRO A 80 -1.09 -2.48 2.03
N ALA A 81 -1.41 -3.77 2.04
CA ALA A 81 -0.66 -4.79 1.33
C ALA A 81 -0.57 -4.48 -0.17
N TYR A 82 0.46 -4.98 -0.81
CA TYR A 82 0.64 -4.94 -2.27
C TYR A 82 0.58 -3.53 -2.86
N GLY A 83 1.12 -2.55 -2.13
CA GLY A 83 1.14 -1.16 -2.57
C GLY A 83 -0.23 -0.49 -2.69
N GLY A 84 -1.29 -1.08 -2.11
CA GLY A 84 -2.66 -0.58 -2.20
C GLY A 84 -3.42 -1.00 -3.47
N TRP A 85 -2.86 -1.91 -4.27
CA TRP A 85 -3.57 -2.54 -5.38
C TRP A 85 -4.55 -3.60 -4.90
N CYS A 86 -5.52 -3.95 -5.75
CA CYS A 86 -6.45 -5.03 -5.46
C CYS A 86 -5.71 -6.34 -5.15
N ALA A 87 -5.84 -6.83 -3.91
CA ALA A 87 -5.14 -8.03 -3.45
C ALA A 87 -5.49 -9.26 -4.29
N TYR A 88 -6.75 -9.44 -4.66
CA TYR A 88 -7.18 -10.58 -5.46
C TYR A 88 -6.65 -10.53 -6.91
N ALA A 89 -6.59 -9.36 -7.52
CA ALA A 89 -6.00 -9.21 -8.85
C ALA A 89 -4.49 -9.49 -8.83
N MET A 90 -3.83 -9.17 -7.72
CA MET A 90 -2.40 -9.39 -7.53
C MET A 90 -2.02 -10.87 -7.44
N VAL A 91 -2.95 -11.78 -7.14
CA VAL A 91 -2.74 -13.25 -7.28
C VAL A 91 -2.20 -13.60 -8.67
N ARG A 92 -2.62 -12.84 -9.69
CA ARG A 92 -2.18 -12.98 -11.09
C ARG A 92 -1.16 -11.92 -11.52
N GLY A 93 -0.59 -11.19 -10.56
CA GLY A 93 0.38 -10.13 -10.83
C GLY A 93 -0.21 -8.87 -11.48
N LYS A 94 -1.53 -8.71 -11.49
CA LYS A 94 -2.20 -7.57 -12.12
C LYS A 94 -2.40 -6.43 -11.11
N GLN A 95 -2.07 -5.22 -11.54
CA GLN A 95 -2.34 -3.98 -10.81
C GLN A 95 -3.72 -3.46 -11.24
N VAL A 96 -4.69 -3.60 -10.36
CA VAL A 96 -6.08 -3.17 -10.55
C VAL A 96 -6.46 -2.24 -9.41
N ASP A 97 -7.15 -1.15 -9.73
CA ASP A 97 -7.65 -0.19 -8.75
C ASP A 97 -8.62 -0.83 -7.75
N ILE A 98 -8.84 -0.11 -6.67
CA ILE A 98 -9.65 -0.61 -5.55
C ILE A 98 -10.91 0.22 -5.37
N ASN A 99 -11.87 -0.34 -4.63
CA ASN A 99 -12.89 0.42 -3.95
C ASN A 99 -12.46 0.53 -2.48
N PRO A 100 -12.21 1.73 -1.94
CA PRO A 100 -11.68 1.88 -0.59
C PRO A 100 -12.59 1.34 0.51
N LYS A 101 -13.87 1.09 0.21
CA LYS A 101 -14.82 0.45 1.13
C LYS A 101 -14.81 -1.08 1.07
N ALA A 102 -14.09 -1.66 0.10
CA ALA A 102 -13.92 -3.10 -0.02
C ALA A 102 -12.57 -3.51 0.55
N TYR A 103 -12.54 -3.98 1.78
CA TYR A 103 -11.32 -4.31 2.51
C TYR A 103 -11.46 -5.53 3.40
N HIS A 104 -10.34 -6.09 3.81
CA HIS A 104 -10.24 -7.16 4.78
C HIS A 104 -8.95 -7.04 5.58
N ILE A 105 -9.03 -7.14 6.89
CA ILE A 105 -7.86 -7.21 7.76
C ILE A 105 -7.53 -8.68 7.99
N GLN A 106 -6.39 -9.12 7.49
CA GLN A 106 -5.90 -10.48 7.63
C GLN A 106 -4.52 -10.46 8.27
N GLN A 107 -4.36 -11.15 9.39
CA GLN A 107 -3.09 -11.18 10.15
C GLN A 107 -2.54 -9.78 10.47
N GLY A 108 -3.44 -8.85 10.83
CA GLY A 108 -3.08 -7.46 11.15
C GLY A 108 -2.70 -6.59 9.95
N GLN A 109 -2.85 -7.07 8.72
CA GLN A 109 -2.53 -6.33 7.50
C GLN A 109 -3.79 -5.97 6.73
N LEU A 110 -3.85 -4.73 6.23
CA LEU A 110 -4.94 -4.22 5.41
C LEU A 110 -4.81 -4.73 3.98
N HIS A 111 -5.86 -5.41 3.49
CA HIS A 111 -6.02 -5.82 2.10
C HIS A 111 -7.17 -5.05 1.47
N LEU A 112 -6.94 -4.47 0.30
CA LEU A 112 -7.92 -3.70 -0.46
C LEU A 112 -8.36 -4.46 -1.72
N PHE A 113 -9.59 -4.21 -2.18
CA PHE A 113 -10.17 -4.99 -3.26
C PHE A 113 -10.90 -4.11 -4.28
N TYR A 114 -10.90 -4.57 -5.53
CA TYR A 114 -11.80 -4.07 -6.56
C TYR A 114 -13.22 -4.59 -6.29
N LYS A 115 -14.18 -3.69 -6.25
CA LYS A 115 -15.59 -4.04 -6.06
C LYS A 115 -16.49 -3.08 -6.81
N THR A 116 -17.45 -3.65 -7.54
CA THR A 116 -18.53 -2.95 -8.22
C THR A 116 -19.85 -3.66 -7.91
N ASN A 117 -20.96 -3.21 -8.50
CA ASN A 117 -22.24 -3.89 -8.36
C ASN A 117 -22.24 -5.30 -8.99
N TRP A 118 -21.30 -5.58 -9.91
CA TRP A 118 -21.24 -6.83 -10.67
C TRP A 118 -20.05 -7.72 -10.30
N VAL A 119 -19.03 -7.15 -9.70
CA VAL A 119 -17.79 -7.86 -9.38
C VAL A 119 -17.42 -7.62 -7.92
N ASP A 120 -17.26 -8.70 -7.17
CA ASP A 120 -16.81 -8.66 -5.78
C ASP A 120 -15.55 -9.52 -5.60
N THR A 121 -14.39 -8.88 -5.69
CA THR A 121 -13.11 -9.57 -5.51
C THR A 121 -12.76 -9.79 -4.04
N GLN A 122 -13.36 -9.04 -3.11
CA GLN A 122 -13.26 -9.27 -1.67
C GLN A 122 -13.88 -10.62 -1.30
N ALA A 123 -15.10 -10.90 -1.76
CA ALA A 123 -15.75 -12.19 -1.53
C ALA A 123 -14.94 -13.36 -2.11
N LYS A 124 -14.35 -13.17 -3.30
CA LYS A 124 -13.47 -14.18 -3.92
C LYS A 124 -12.21 -14.43 -3.11
N TRP A 125 -11.64 -13.38 -2.49
CA TRP A 125 -10.47 -13.50 -1.62
C TRP A 125 -10.81 -14.29 -0.36
N ILE A 126 -11.88 -13.92 0.35
CA ILE A 126 -12.29 -14.51 1.63
C ILE A 126 -12.64 -16.00 1.47
N LYS A 127 -13.16 -16.39 0.32
CA LYS A 127 -13.53 -17.80 0.04
C LYS A 127 -12.35 -18.77 0.20
N ASP A 128 -11.13 -18.33 -0.08
CA ASP A 128 -9.89 -19.11 0.08
C ASP A 128 -8.72 -18.19 0.44
N GLU A 129 -8.87 -17.47 1.55
CA GLU A 129 -7.97 -16.39 1.93
C GLU A 129 -6.52 -16.84 2.21
N VAL A 130 -6.35 -18.05 2.74
CA VAL A 130 -5.01 -18.59 3.04
C VAL A 130 -4.24 -18.84 1.74
N THR A 131 -4.87 -19.54 0.80
CA THR A 131 -4.24 -19.83 -0.51
C THR A 131 -4.02 -18.54 -1.31
N ASN A 132 -5.02 -17.65 -1.34
CA ASN A 132 -4.92 -16.38 -2.05
C ASN A 132 -3.78 -15.52 -1.49
N LYS A 133 -3.68 -15.40 -0.16
CA LYS A 133 -2.59 -14.64 0.46
C LYS A 133 -1.22 -15.23 0.15
N THR A 134 -1.06 -16.54 0.31
CA THR A 134 0.21 -17.24 0.03
C THR A 134 0.68 -17.01 -1.40
N LYS A 135 -0.21 -17.20 -2.37
CA LYS A 135 0.10 -16.95 -3.79
C LYS A 135 0.45 -15.50 -4.06
N THR A 136 -0.33 -14.57 -3.51
CA THR A 136 -0.13 -13.14 -3.73
C THR A 136 1.18 -12.66 -3.12
N ASP A 137 1.53 -13.11 -1.92
CA ASP A 137 2.81 -12.79 -1.28
C ASP A 137 4.00 -13.22 -2.15
N GLN A 138 3.92 -14.42 -2.75
CA GLN A 138 4.95 -14.93 -3.66
C GLN A 138 5.06 -14.09 -4.95
N VAL A 139 3.92 -13.72 -5.54
CA VAL A 139 3.88 -12.89 -6.75
C VAL A 139 4.43 -11.49 -6.46
N TRP A 140 4.03 -10.91 -5.33
CA TRP A 140 4.46 -9.57 -4.92
C TRP A 140 5.96 -9.53 -4.63
N ALA A 141 6.49 -10.52 -3.94
CA ALA A 141 7.92 -10.64 -3.66
C ALA A 141 8.77 -10.65 -4.95
N LYS A 142 8.30 -11.32 -6.03
CA LYS A 142 8.97 -11.32 -7.33
C LYS A 142 8.95 -9.98 -8.05
N LYS A 143 8.00 -9.10 -7.73
CA LYS A 143 7.93 -7.74 -8.29
C LYS A 143 8.87 -6.75 -7.60
N LEU A 144 9.48 -7.15 -6.48
CA LEU A 144 10.45 -6.36 -5.72
C LEU A 144 11.89 -6.49 -6.25
N VAL A 145 12.13 -7.44 -7.13
CA VAL A 145 13.48 -7.77 -7.67
C VAL A 145 13.70 -7.10 -9.00
#